data_84c845676247514947215f50d017675f
#
_entry.id   84c845676247514947215f50d017675f
#
_cell.length_a   1.000
_cell.length_b   1.000
_cell.length_c   1.000
_cell.angle_alpha   90.00
_cell.angle_beta   90.00
_cell.angle_gamma   90.00
#
_symmetry.space_group_name_H-M   'P 1'
#
loop_
_entity.id
_entity.type
_entity.pdbx_description
1 polymer ?
#
loop_
_entity_poly.entity_id
_entity_poly.type
_entity_poly.pdbx_seq_one_letter_code
_entity_poly.pdbx_strand_id
1 'polypeptide(L)'
;SIPRKFALALILVAVGFTTLVWGIGNLVGPDGKLPWEVLAFAYLINTMGELCLSPIGLSMVTKLAAPKDVGMAMGAWFMCTAIGNSTAGHVAAVAVSGNGATGLDQYAATYTLIAYAGFGLGAVLLFGAPLVNRLMHGVK
;
A
#
# COMPACT_ATOMS: atom_id res chain seq x y z
N SER A 1 -1.41 -8.69 17.43
CA SER A 1 -0.36 -7.67 17.62
C SER A 1 -0.43 -6.62 16.52
N ILE A 2 -0.08 -5.38 16.84
CA ILE A 2 -0.12 -4.24 15.92
C ILE A 2 0.71 -4.51 14.65
N PRO A 3 1.97 -5.02 14.71
CA PRO A 3 2.75 -5.28 13.51
C PRO A 3 2.12 -6.31 12.56
N ARG A 4 1.43 -7.32 13.08
CA ARG A 4 0.73 -8.31 12.25
C ARG A 4 -0.44 -7.70 11.49
N LYS A 5 -1.21 -6.85 12.16
CA LYS A 5 -2.33 -6.14 11.53
C LYS A 5 -1.83 -5.20 10.43
N PHE A 6 -0.70 -4.53 10.69
CA PHE A 6 -0.05 -3.66 9.70
C PHE A 6 0.45 -4.46 8.48
N ALA A 7 1.08 -5.60 8.72
CA ALA A 7 1.53 -6.51 7.65
C ALA A 7 0.36 -7.02 6.81
N LEU A 8 -0.75 -7.43 7.45
CA LEU A 8 -1.95 -7.87 6.74
C LEU A 8 -2.57 -6.76 5.88
N ALA A 9 -2.58 -5.52 6.37
CA ALA A 9 -3.08 -4.38 5.60
C ALA A 9 -2.21 -4.12 4.35
N LEU A 10 -0.88 -4.20 4.46
CA LEU A 10 0.03 -4.09 3.31
C LEU A 10 -0.19 -5.22 2.28
N ILE A 11 -0.39 -6.45 2.75
CA ILE A 11 -0.69 -7.58 1.88
C ILE A 11 -2.03 -7.36 1.16
N LEU A 12 -3.02 -6.82 1.85
CA LEU A 12 -4.33 -6.53 1.25
C LEU A 12 -4.22 -5.48 0.14
N VAL A 13 -3.44 -4.42 0.34
CA VAL A 13 -3.14 -3.42 -0.70
C VAL A 13 -2.42 -4.07 -1.88
N ALA A 14 -1.43 -4.94 -1.63
CA ALA A 14 -0.73 -5.67 -2.68
C ALA A 14 -1.67 -6.59 -3.47
N VAL A 15 -2.64 -7.25 -2.82
CA VAL A 15 -3.69 -8.04 -3.48
C VAL A 15 -4.55 -7.15 -4.40
N GLY A 16 -4.90 -5.94 -3.97
CA GLY A 16 -5.62 -4.98 -4.82
C GLY A 16 -4.87 -4.65 -6.11
N PHE A 17 -3.59 -4.36 -6.05
CA PHE A 17 -2.75 -4.13 -7.23
C PHE A 17 -2.59 -5.39 -8.09
N THR A 18 -2.46 -6.57 -7.49
CA THR A 18 -2.42 -7.85 -8.21
C THR A 18 -3.71 -8.10 -8.97
N THR A 19 -4.86 -7.74 -8.41
CA THR A 19 -6.16 -7.83 -9.08
C THR A 19 -6.20 -6.95 -10.33
N LEU A 20 -5.65 -5.72 -10.27
CA LEU A 20 -5.53 -4.85 -11.44
C LEU A 20 -4.65 -5.46 -12.52
N VAL A 21 -3.48 -5.99 -12.17
CA VAL A 21 -2.56 -6.63 -13.11
C VAL A 21 -3.22 -7.83 -13.79
N TRP A 22 -3.90 -8.66 -13.02
CA TRP A 22 -4.65 -9.81 -13.55
C TRP A 22 -5.76 -9.36 -14.51
N GLY A 23 -6.50 -8.32 -14.15
CA GLY A 23 -7.54 -7.74 -14.99
C GLY A 23 -7.00 -7.19 -16.32
N ILE A 24 -5.86 -6.50 -16.28
CA ILE A 24 -5.18 -6.00 -17.48
C ILE A 24 -4.75 -7.17 -18.40
N GLY A 25 -4.26 -8.26 -17.83
CA GLY A 25 -3.83 -9.42 -18.60
C GLY A 25 -4.95 -10.27 -19.21
N ASN A 26 -6.15 -10.29 -18.63
CA ASN A 26 -7.20 -11.24 -18.96
C ASN A 26 -8.55 -10.63 -19.36
N LEU A 27 -8.86 -9.41 -18.93
CA LEU A 27 -10.19 -8.80 -19.05
C LEU A 27 -10.21 -7.54 -19.92
N VAL A 28 -9.13 -7.21 -20.61
CA VAL A 28 -9.10 -6.09 -21.55
C VAL A 28 -9.98 -6.44 -22.74
N GLY A 29 -10.97 -5.59 -23.02
CA GLY A 29 -11.87 -5.74 -24.15
C GLY A 29 -11.22 -5.46 -25.51
N PRO A 30 -11.92 -5.74 -26.62
CA PRO A 30 -11.44 -5.44 -27.97
C PRO A 30 -11.15 -3.95 -28.19
N ASP A 31 -11.73 -3.07 -27.37
CA ASP A 31 -11.48 -1.60 -27.39
C ASP A 31 -10.20 -1.19 -26.67
N GLY A 32 -9.39 -2.14 -26.16
CA GLY A 32 -8.16 -1.88 -25.42
C GLY A 32 -8.39 -1.22 -24.05
N LYS A 33 -9.60 -1.35 -23.49
CA LYS A 33 -9.98 -0.75 -22.20
C LYS A 33 -10.24 -1.84 -21.16
N LEU A 34 -9.83 -1.55 -19.92
CA LEU A 34 -10.15 -2.37 -18.79
C LEU A 34 -11.62 -2.13 -18.36
N PRO A 35 -12.40 -3.18 -18.08
CA PRO A 35 -13.73 -3.04 -17.51
C PRO A 35 -13.72 -2.25 -16.21
N TRP A 36 -14.66 -1.33 -16.04
CA TRP A 36 -14.74 -0.47 -14.84
C TRP A 36 -14.98 -1.27 -13.56
N GLU A 37 -15.61 -2.44 -13.66
CA GLU A 37 -15.88 -3.33 -12.54
C GLU A 37 -14.59 -3.83 -11.88
N VAL A 38 -13.57 -4.16 -12.68
CA VAL A 38 -12.25 -4.59 -12.19
C VAL A 38 -11.58 -3.46 -11.44
N LEU A 39 -11.65 -2.24 -11.98
CA LEU A 39 -11.11 -1.05 -11.33
C LEU A 39 -11.82 -0.78 -10.00
N ALA A 40 -13.15 -0.83 -9.99
CA ALA A 40 -13.97 -0.62 -8.80
C ALA A 40 -13.66 -1.66 -7.71
N PHE A 41 -13.51 -2.94 -8.09
CA PHE A 41 -13.19 -4.02 -7.16
C PHE A 41 -11.78 -3.88 -6.58
N ALA A 42 -10.79 -3.58 -7.40
CA ALA A 42 -9.43 -3.33 -6.95
C ALA A 42 -9.35 -2.12 -6.02
N TYR A 43 -10.08 -1.04 -6.36
CA TYR A 43 -10.16 0.15 -5.52
C TYR A 43 -10.81 -0.15 -4.17
N LEU A 44 -11.85 -0.98 -4.15
CA LEU A 44 -12.49 -1.43 -2.91
C LEU A 44 -11.50 -2.16 -2.00
N ILE A 45 -10.73 -3.10 -2.55
CA ILE A 45 -9.72 -3.85 -1.79
C ILE A 45 -8.64 -2.91 -1.24
N ASN A 46 -8.15 -1.99 -2.07
CA ASN A 46 -7.15 -1.01 -1.65
C ASN A 46 -7.67 -0.11 -0.53
N THR A 47 -8.90 0.39 -0.66
CA THR A 47 -9.54 1.22 0.37
C THR A 47 -9.71 0.45 1.68
N MET A 48 -10.08 -0.83 1.63
CA MET A 48 -10.13 -1.67 2.83
C MET A 48 -8.75 -1.82 3.50
N GLY A 49 -7.69 -1.98 2.70
CA GLY A 49 -6.32 -2.01 3.20
C GLY A 49 -5.93 -0.70 3.89
N GLU A 50 -6.22 0.43 3.27
CA GLU A 50 -5.96 1.76 3.83
C GLU A 50 -6.74 2.04 5.11
N LEU A 51 -8.03 1.69 5.15
CA LEU A 51 -8.87 1.82 6.34
C LEU A 51 -8.38 0.96 7.52
N CYS A 52 -7.75 -0.18 7.22
CA CYS A 52 -7.12 -0.98 8.25
C CYS A 52 -5.78 -0.37 8.70
N LEU A 53 -5.02 0.22 7.78
CA LEU A 53 -3.68 0.73 8.05
C LEU A 53 -3.69 2.04 8.84
N SER A 54 -4.54 2.98 8.45
CA SER A 54 -4.54 4.35 9.00
C SER A 54 -4.85 4.40 10.50
N PRO A 55 -5.94 3.79 11.01
CA PRO A 55 -6.23 3.83 12.45
C PRO A 55 -5.17 3.10 13.29
N ILE A 56 -4.62 2.01 12.76
CA ILE A 56 -3.58 1.22 13.44
C ILE A 56 -2.30 2.04 13.53
N GLY A 57 -1.89 2.70 12.44
CA GLY A 57 -0.71 3.55 12.42
C GLY A 57 -0.80 4.72 13.38
N LEU A 58 -1.91 5.46 13.34
CA LEU A 58 -2.18 6.57 14.25
C LEU A 58 -2.17 6.13 15.72
N SER A 59 -2.87 5.02 16.03
CA SER A 59 -2.89 4.46 17.38
C SER A 59 -1.51 4.00 17.85
N MET A 60 -0.69 3.46 16.96
CA MET A 60 0.68 3.05 17.27
C MET A 60 1.55 4.26 17.61
N VAL A 61 1.51 5.30 16.80
CA VAL A 61 2.30 6.52 17.02
C VAL A 61 1.95 7.15 18.36
N THR A 62 0.66 7.31 18.67
CA THR A 62 0.22 7.90 19.93
C THR A 62 0.57 7.06 21.16
N LYS A 63 0.60 5.73 21.04
CA LYS A 63 0.93 4.83 22.16
C LYS A 63 2.43 4.68 22.40
N LEU A 64 3.24 4.81 21.36
CA LEU A 64 4.70 4.63 21.47
C LEU A 64 5.45 5.92 21.73
N ALA A 65 4.89 7.07 21.35
CA ALA A 65 5.50 8.36 21.61
C ALA A 65 5.41 8.75 23.09
N ALA A 66 6.45 9.36 23.61
CA ALA A 66 6.39 9.95 24.95
C ALA A 66 5.32 11.04 25.00
N PRO A 67 4.58 11.20 26.12
CA PRO A 67 3.47 12.15 26.21
C PRO A 67 3.80 13.58 25.77
N LYS A 68 5.04 14.01 26.02
CA LYS A 68 5.54 15.34 25.62
C LYS A 68 5.83 15.47 24.12
N ASP A 69 6.07 14.35 23.42
CA ASP A 69 6.54 14.31 22.04
C ASP A 69 5.48 13.79 21.06
N VAL A 70 4.27 13.47 21.53
CA VAL A 70 3.18 12.94 20.70
C VAL A 70 2.86 13.84 19.51
N GLY A 71 2.84 15.16 19.71
CA GLY A 71 2.59 16.12 18.63
C GLY A 71 3.64 16.06 17.52
N MET A 72 4.92 15.99 17.90
CA MET A 72 6.02 15.85 16.96
C MET A 72 5.99 14.51 16.22
N ALA A 73 5.72 13.42 16.91
CA ALA A 73 5.60 12.11 16.32
C ALA A 73 4.43 12.03 15.31
N MET A 74 3.29 12.64 15.64
CA MET A 74 2.15 12.76 14.73
C MET A 74 2.47 13.63 13.52
N GLY A 75 3.18 14.73 13.69
CA GLY A 75 3.66 15.58 12.59
C GLY A 75 4.59 14.80 11.65
N ALA A 76 5.52 14.01 12.18
CA ALA A 76 6.39 13.15 11.40
C ALA A 76 5.60 12.08 10.63
N TRP A 77 4.57 11.48 11.25
CA TRP A 77 3.68 10.53 10.57
C TRP A 77 2.99 11.16 9.36
N PHE A 78 2.39 12.34 9.51
CA PHE A 78 1.75 13.03 8.40
C PHE A 78 2.74 13.49 7.33
N MET A 79 3.95 13.87 7.71
CA MET A 79 5.02 14.21 6.75
C MET A 79 5.42 12.98 5.93
N CYS A 80 5.56 11.81 6.53
CA CYS A 80 5.81 10.56 5.81
C CYS A 80 4.67 10.24 4.83
N THR A 81 3.43 10.47 5.23
CA THR A 81 2.26 10.29 4.36
C THR A 81 2.29 11.27 3.18
N ALA A 82 2.64 12.52 3.41
CA ALA A 82 2.78 13.53 2.35
C ALA A 82 3.88 13.17 1.34
N ILE A 83 5.03 12.71 1.82
CA ILE A 83 6.14 12.23 0.98
C ILE A 83 5.69 11.01 0.18
N GLY A 84 4.99 10.06 0.79
CA GLY A 84 4.43 8.90 0.12
C GLY A 84 3.49 9.28 -1.03
N ASN A 85 2.56 10.21 -0.79
CA ASN A 85 1.64 10.70 -1.80
C ASN A 85 2.36 11.42 -2.95
N SER A 86 3.38 12.23 -2.64
CA SER A 86 4.22 12.88 -3.66
C SER A 86 4.95 11.84 -4.51
N THR A 87 5.53 10.84 -3.88
CA THR A 87 6.22 9.73 -4.57
C THR A 87 5.26 8.94 -5.46
N ALA A 88 4.03 8.68 -5.00
CA ALA A 88 2.99 8.03 -5.78
C ALA A 88 2.65 8.83 -7.04
N GLY A 89 2.62 10.17 -6.97
CA GLY A 89 2.45 11.03 -8.13
C GLY A 89 3.56 10.86 -9.17
N HIS A 90 4.81 10.79 -8.75
CA HIS A 90 5.95 10.52 -9.64
C HIS A 90 5.88 9.12 -10.27
N VAL A 91 5.54 8.09 -9.51
CA VAL A 91 5.33 6.74 -10.02
C VAL A 91 4.22 6.70 -11.06
N ALA A 92 3.10 7.39 -10.81
CA ALA A 92 2.01 7.52 -11.77
C ALA A 92 2.45 8.24 -13.05
N ALA A 93 3.24 9.32 -12.95
CA ALA A 93 3.76 10.03 -14.10
C ALA A 93 4.67 9.14 -14.96
N VAL A 94 5.53 8.34 -14.35
CA VAL A 94 6.38 7.37 -15.06
C VAL A 94 5.54 6.28 -15.72
N ALA A 95 4.48 5.82 -15.06
CA ALA A 95 3.56 4.82 -15.61
C ALA A 95 2.81 5.33 -16.87
N VAL A 96 2.63 6.64 -17.01
CA VAL A 96 1.95 7.25 -18.18
C VAL A 96 2.92 7.63 -19.30
N SER A 97 4.19 7.92 -18.98
CA SER A 97 5.18 8.50 -19.93
C SER A 97 5.88 7.49 -20.83
N GLY A 98 5.50 6.21 -20.81
CA GLY A 98 6.13 5.15 -21.61
C GLY A 98 5.91 5.32 -23.10
N ASN A 99 7.00 5.43 -23.86
CA ASN A 99 7.00 5.54 -25.30
C ASN A 99 6.68 4.20 -25.97
N GLY A 100 5.51 4.05 -26.57
CA GLY A 100 5.24 3.05 -27.60
C GLY A 100 4.65 1.70 -27.19
N ALA A 101 4.54 1.37 -25.90
CA ALA A 101 3.64 0.31 -25.46
C ALA A 101 2.23 0.87 -25.29
N THR A 102 1.20 0.07 -25.55
CA THR A 102 -0.16 0.45 -25.17
C THR A 102 -0.12 0.83 -23.70
N GLY A 103 -0.68 1.98 -23.33
CA GLY A 103 -0.57 2.54 -21.96
C GLY A 103 -0.91 1.54 -20.85
N LEU A 104 -1.71 0.52 -21.13
CA LEU A 104 -2.07 -0.55 -20.21
C LEU A 104 -0.89 -1.47 -19.86
N ASP A 105 0.02 -1.77 -20.79
CA ASP A 105 1.19 -2.63 -20.51
C ASP A 105 2.15 -1.96 -19.53
N GLN A 106 2.29 -0.66 -19.66
CA GLN A 106 3.11 0.14 -18.73
C GLN A 106 2.49 0.21 -17.35
N TYR A 107 1.17 0.40 -17.27
CA TYR A 107 0.43 0.34 -16.00
C TYR A 107 0.58 -1.05 -15.36
N ALA A 108 0.46 -2.13 -16.15
CA ALA A 108 0.64 -3.49 -15.65
C ALA A 108 2.04 -3.71 -15.07
N ALA A 109 3.09 -3.26 -15.74
CA ALA A 109 4.46 -3.36 -15.27
C ALA A 109 4.65 -2.58 -13.95
N THR A 110 4.15 -1.36 -13.86
CA THR A 110 4.24 -0.53 -12.65
C THR A 110 3.46 -1.13 -11.49
N TYR A 111 2.24 -1.59 -11.71
CA TYR A 111 1.42 -2.21 -10.68
C TYR A 111 1.98 -3.56 -10.22
N THR A 112 2.61 -4.32 -11.09
CA THR A 112 3.33 -5.55 -10.74
C THR A 112 4.49 -5.25 -9.80
N LEU A 113 5.27 -4.22 -10.07
CA LEU A 113 6.37 -3.78 -9.20
C LEU A 113 5.84 -3.36 -7.81
N ILE A 114 4.76 -2.57 -7.77
CA ILE A 114 4.14 -2.14 -6.51
C ILE A 114 3.59 -3.34 -5.74
N ALA A 115 2.95 -4.29 -6.41
CA ALA A 115 2.44 -5.51 -5.79
C ALA A 115 3.56 -6.35 -5.18
N TYR A 116 4.66 -6.57 -5.89
CA TYR A 116 5.82 -7.29 -5.35
C TYR A 116 6.45 -6.56 -4.17
N ALA A 117 6.59 -5.24 -4.23
CA ALA A 117 7.09 -4.44 -3.12
C ALA A 117 6.17 -4.55 -1.89
N GLY A 118 4.85 -4.47 -2.09
CA GLY A 118 3.85 -4.62 -1.03
C GLY A 118 3.86 -6.00 -0.39
N PHE A 119 3.93 -7.07 -1.19
CA PHE A 119 4.06 -8.44 -0.66
C PHE A 119 5.39 -8.64 0.08
N GLY A 120 6.49 -8.14 -0.47
CA GLY A 120 7.81 -8.23 0.15
C GLY A 120 7.85 -7.52 1.51
N LEU A 121 7.39 -6.29 1.58
CA LEU A 121 7.31 -5.52 2.83
C LEU A 121 6.33 -6.15 3.82
N GLY A 122 5.18 -6.60 3.35
CA GLY A 122 4.20 -7.31 4.19
C GLY A 122 4.77 -8.60 4.77
N ALA A 123 5.49 -9.39 3.98
CA ALA A 123 6.16 -10.61 4.44
C ALA A 123 7.27 -10.30 5.46
N VAL A 124 8.13 -9.32 5.19
CA VAL A 124 9.19 -8.89 6.12
C VAL A 124 8.60 -8.46 7.46
N LEU A 125 7.53 -7.67 7.46
CA LEU A 125 6.86 -7.25 8.68
C LEU A 125 6.15 -8.41 9.38
N LEU A 126 5.58 -9.36 8.65
CA LEU A 126 4.91 -10.51 9.23
C LEU A 126 5.90 -11.42 9.96
N PHE A 127 7.04 -11.74 9.32
CA PHE A 127 8.11 -12.55 9.91
C PHE A 127 8.87 -11.78 10.99
N GLY A 128 9.03 -10.47 10.85
CA GLY A 128 9.64 -9.59 11.86
C GLY A 128 8.72 -9.22 13.02
N ALA A 129 7.42 -9.50 12.92
CA ALA A 129 6.43 -9.16 13.95
C ALA A 129 6.81 -9.62 15.38
N PRO A 130 7.34 -10.84 15.61
CA PRO A 130 7.75 -11.25 16.96
C PRO A 130 8.90 -10.41 17.51
N LEU A 131 9.84 -9.99 16.66
CA LEU A 131 10.96 -9.14 17.04
C LEU A 131 10.48 -7.73 17.41
N VAL A 132 9.63 -7.15 16.55
CA VAL A 132 9.03 -5.81 16.77
C VAL A 132 8.19 -5.82 18.05
N ASN A 133 7.40 -6.88 18.30
CA ASN A 133 6.62 -7.02 19.53
C ASN A 133 7.48 -7.06 20.79
N ARG A 134 8.66 -7.66 20.72
CA ARG A 134 9.61 -7.66 21.85
C ARG A 134 10.14 -6.26 22.13
N LEU A 135 10.43 -5.49 21.08
CA LEU A 135 10.89 -4.10 21.19
C LEU A 135 9.81 -3.14 21.69
N MET A 136 8.54 -3.44 21.41
CA MET A 136 7.41 -2.61 21.84
C MET A 136 7.03 -2.79 23.32
N HIS A 137 7.78 -3.58 24.11
CA HIS A 137 7.60 -3.75 25.57
C HIS A 137 6.14 -4.04 25.98
N GLY A 138 5.40 -4.79 25.17
CA GLY A 138 4.04 -5.24 25.51
C GLY A 138 2.91 -4.25 25.17
N VAL A 139 3.17 -3.18 24.43
CA VAL A 139 2.10 -2.35 23.86
C VAL A 139 1.27 -3.19 22.89
N LYS A 140 -0.05 -3.32 23.16
CA LYS A 140 -1.01 -4.11 22.39
C LYS A 140 -2.01 -3.21 21.67
#